data_c59063ca8990649a2dd59c4f0d69913b
#
_entry.id   c59063ca8990649a2dd59c4f0d69913b
#
_cell.length_a   1.000
_cell.length_b   1.000
_cell.length_c   1.000
_cell.angle_alpha   90.00
_cell.angle_beta   90.00
_cell.angle_gamma   90.00
#
_symmetry.space_group_name_H-M   'P 1'
#
loop_
_entity.id
_entity.type
_entity.pdbx_description
1 polymer ?
#
loop_
_entity_poly.entity_id
_entity_poly.type
_entity_poly.pdbx_seq_one_letter_code
_entity_poly.pdbx_strand_id
1 'polypeptide(L)'
;MPGSYNPVLAVIGAVVFGVSLAACGGAAPLGAGVPTPAAEVRFEPAPGDPDPNMPGVPKVSANTASEEVIATALKAAGVASPKRWAAEVVEYRPYPLGDLNLAKLRENLAKYNPAQQTVDQIVSVLLP
;
A
#
# COMPACT_ATOMS: atom_id res chain seq x y z
N MET A 1 9.70 18.33 -40.30
CA MET A 1 8.66 17.29 -40.11
C MET A 1 7.97 17.58 -38.80
N PRO A 2 6.76 18.13 -38.78
CA PRO A 2 6.08 18.50 -37.54
C PRO A 2 5.41 17.30 -36.90
N GLY A 3 5.69 17.09 -35.62
CA GLY A 3 5.11 16.02 -34.79
C GLY A 3 3.66 16.28 -34.40
N SER A 4 2.88 15.23 -34.46
CA SER A 4 1.45 15.19 -34.18
C SER A 4 1.15 15.41 -32.69
N TYR A 5 0.41 16.47 -32.41
CA TYR A 5 -0.26 16.68 -31.12
C TYR A 5 -1.56 15.86 -31.09
N ASN A 6 -1.69 14.97 -30.14
CA ASN A 6 -2.97 14.35 -29.80
C ASN A 6 -3.60 15.08 -28.61
N PRO A 7 -4.71 15.80 -28.79
CA PRO A 7 -5.49 16.30 -27.68
C PRO A 7 -6.41 15.18 -27.17
N VAL A 8 -6.12 14.62 -26.00
CA VAL A 8 -7.03 13.71 -25.30
C VAL A 8 -8.13 14.54 -24.63
N LEU A 9 -9.35 14.34 -25.08
CA LEU A 9 -10.57 14.91 -24.52
C LEU A 9 -10.71 14.60 -23.04
N ALA A 10 -10.86 15.64 -22.22
CA ALA A 10 -11.28 15.56 -20.83
C ALA A 10 -12.80 15.33 -20.79
N VAL A 11 -13.22 14.17 -20.33
CA VAL A 11 -14.62 13.89 -19.99
C VAL A 11 -14.82 14.21 -18.51
N ILE A 12 -15.50 15.31 -18.25
CA ILE A 12 -15.95 15.71 -16.90
C ILE A 12 -17.26 14.99 -16.63
N GLY A 13 -17.22 13.95 -15.79
CA GLY A 13 -18.40 13.27 -15.25
C GLY A 13 -18.83 13.92 -13.94
N ALA A 14 -19.92 14.69 -13.97
CA ALA A 14 -20.58 15.21 -12.76
C ALA A 14 -21.39 14.10 -12.10
N VAL A 15 -21.02 13.70 -10.88
CA VAL A 15 -21.80 12.80 -10.03
C VAL A 15 -22.64 13.65 -9.07
N VAL A 16 -23.95 13.64 -9.28
CA VAL A 16 -24.95 14.27 -8.39
C VAL A 16 -25.20 13.33 -7.21
N PHE A 17 -24.85 13.75 -5.99
CA PHE A 17 -25.23 13.07 -4.76
C PHE A 17 -26.65 13.49 -4.35
N GLY A 18 -27.59 12.57 -4.45
CA GLY A 18 -28.93 12.69 -3.89
C GLY A 18 -28.89 12.45 -2.37
N VAL A 19 -29.23 13.46 -1.59
CA VAL A 19 -29.48 13.37 -0.16
C VAL A 19 -30.93 12.94 0.06
N SER A 20 -31.14 11.74 0.61
CA SER A 20 -32.45 11.31 1.10
C SER A 20 -32.49 11.43 2.62
N LEU A 21 -33.17 12.44 3.10
CA LEU A 21 -33.65 12.52 4.48
C LEU A 21 -34.93 11.67 4.61
N ALA A 22 -34.88 10.63 5.43
CA ALA A 22 -36.08 9.99 5.96
C ALA A 22 -36.07 10.12 7.47
N ALA A 23 -36.81 11.08 7.98
CA ALA A 23 -37.19 11.16 9.37
C ALA A 23 -38.41 10.25 9.58
N CYS A 24 -38.34 9.34 10.53
CA CYS A 24 -39.52 8.76 11.18
C CYS A 24 -39.19 8.50 12.65
N GLY A 25 -39.93 9.21 13.48
CA GLY A 25 -39.95 9.04 14.90
C GLY A 25 -40.70 7.75 15.29
N GLY A 26 -40.30 7.19 16.40
CA GLY A 26 -40.92 6.04 17.04
C GLY A 26 -40.50 6.00 18.50
N ALA A 27 -41.47 6.14 19.36
CA ALA A 27 -41.41 6.24 20.80
C ALA A 27 -40.70 5.04 21.48
N ALA A 28 -40.03 5.34 22.58
CA ALA A 28 -39.43 4.38 23.50
C ALA A 28 -40.49 3.52 24.21
N PRO A 29 -40.13 2.29 24.59
CA PRO A 29 -40.53 1.77 25.89
C PRO A 29 -39.31 1.55 26.80
N LEU A 30 -39.47 2.03 28.03
CA LEU A 30 -38.63 1.73 29.16
C LEU A 30 -38.63 0.20 29.43
N GLY A 31 -37.46 -0.40 29.22
CA GLY A 31 -37.18 -1.76 29.64
C GLY A 31 -35.81 -1.77 30.30
N ALA A 32 -35.79 -1.89 31.64
CA ALA A 32 -34.59 -2.12 32.39
C ALA A 32 -33.95 -3.46 31.93
N GLY A 33 -32.89 -3.40 31.16
CA GLY A 33 -32.05 -4.51 30.76
C GLY A 33 -30.62 -4.22 31.18
N VAL A 34 -30.13 -5.08 32.04
CA VAL A 34 -28.78 -5.16 32.56
C VAL A 34 -27.73 -4.82 31.49
N PRO A 35 -26.76 -3.96 31.79
CA PRO A 35 -25.63 -3.76 30.85
C PRO A 35 -24.80 -5.04 30.85
N THR A 36 -25.01 -5.85 29.85
CA THR A 36 -24.03 -6.87 29.48
C THR A 36 -22.75 -6.10 29.11
N PRO A 37 -21.61 -6.39 29.75
CA PRO A 37 -20.36 -5.79 29.30
C PRO A 37 -20.18 -6.19 27.84
N ALA A 38 -20.24 -5.20 26.97
CA ALA A 38 -19.83 -5.38 25.59
C ALA A 38 -18.46 -6.04 25.64
N ALA A 39 -18.38 -7.27 25.18
CA ALA A 39 -17.11 -7.89 24.88
C ALA A 39 -16.43 -6.93 23.89
N GLU A 40 -15.46 -6.21 24.39
CA GLU A 40 -14.54 -5.43 23.60
C GLU A 40 -13.95 -6.42 22.61
N VAL A 41 -14.47 -6.40 21.39
CA VAL A 41 -13.87 -7.13 20.27
C VAL A 41 -12.53 -6.46 20.07
N ARG A 42 -11.54 -6.93 20.81
CA ARG A 42 -10.16 -6.58 20.60
C ARG A 42 -9.84 -7.09 19.20
N PHE A 43 -9.85 -6.17 18.26
CA PHE A 43 -9.37 -6.42 16.91
C PHE A 43 -7.88 -6.67 17.04
N GLU A 44 -7.53 -7.94 17.15
CA GLU A 44 -6.14 -8.38 17.11
C GLU A 44 -5.68 -8.18 15.67
N PRO A 45 -4.75 -7.24 15.39
CA PRO A 45 -4.28 -7.04 14.03
C PRO A 45 -3.69 -8.35 13.54
N ALA A 46 -4.13 -8.79 12.38
CA ALA A 46 -3.57 -9.97 11.74
C ALA A 46 -2.04 -9.79 11.62
N PRO A 47 -1.24 -10.83 11.87
CA PRO A 47 0.21 -10.73 11.76
C PRO A 47 0.58 -10.37 10.32
N GLY A 48 0.96 -9.12 10.10
CA GLY A 48 1.32 -8.60 8.79
C GLY A 48 0.78 -7.20 8.47
N ASP A 49 -0.19 -6.68 9.24
CA ASP A 49 -0.62 -5.30 9.04
C ASP A 49 0.43 -4.33 9.62
N PRO A 50 0.93 -3.38 8.83
CA PRO A 50 1.85 -2.37 9.33
C PRO A 50 1.13 -1.51 10.37
N ASP A 51 1.67 -1.47 11.61
CA ASP A 51 1.15 -0.64 12.68
C ASP A 51 1.25 0.85 12.24
N PRO A 52 0.12 1.56 12.13
CA PRO A 52 0.11 2.96 11.69
C PRO A 52 0.82 3.90 12.68
N ASN A 53 1.24 3.39 13.82
CA ASN A 53 1.87 4.17 14.90
C ASN A 53 3.40 3.96 14.97
N MET A 54 3.98 3.18 14.04
CA MET A 54 5.43 3.02 13.98
C MET A 54 6.09 4.23 13.31
N PRO A 55 7.08 4.87 13.94
CA PRO A 55 7.91 5.88 13.28
C PRO A 55 8.86 5.18 12.30
N GLY A 56 8.51 5.21 11.04
CA GLY A 56 9.29 4.64 9.94
C GLY A 56 8.47 3.65 9.10
N VAL A 57 8.73 3.61 7.81
CA VAL A 57 8.12 2.61 6.93
C VAL A 57 8.63 1.23 7.36
N PRO A 58 7.75 0.29 7.74
CA PRO A 58 8.20 -1.03 8.16
C PRO A 58 8.92 -1.71 6.99
N LYS A 59 10.13 -2.22 7.25
CA LYS A 59 10.86 -2.98 6.25
C LYS A 59 10.21 -4.34 6.06
N VAL A 60 9.99 -4.72 4.81
CA VAL A 60 9.40 -6.00 4.44
C VAL A 60 10.45 -6.92 3.81
N SER A 61 10.29 -8.23 4.01
CA SER A 61 11.23 -9.19 3.43
C SER A 61 11.07 -9.27 1.91
N ALA A 62 12.15 -8.98 1.18
CA ALA A 62 12.19 -9.15 -0.26
C ALA A 62 12.04 -10.62 -0.69
N ASN A 63 12.43 -11.58 0.17
CA ASN A 63 12.36 -13.01 -0.13
C ASN A 63 10.99 -13.64 0.12
N THR A 64 10.27 -13.21 1.16
CA THR A 64 9.07 -13.91 1.65
C THR A 64 7.79 -13.12 1.53
N ALA A 65 7.85 -11.78 1.50
CA ALA A 65 6.65 -10.96 1.39
C ALA A 65 5.94 -11.15 0.04
N SER A 66 4.62 -11.05 0.02
CA SER A 66 3.87 -11.07 -1.23
C SER A 66 4.15 -9.82 -2.06
N GLU A 67 3.90 -9.89 -3.37
CA GLU A 67 4.02 -8.74 -4.26
C GLU A 67 3.20 -7.54 -3.79
N GLU A 68 1.99 -7.80 -3.28
CA GLU A 68 1.08 -6.76 -2.79
C GLU A 68 1.60 -6.05 -1.54
N VAL A 69 2.19 -6.81 -0.60
CA VAL A 69 2.83 -6.27 0.60
C VAL A 69 4.02 -5.40 0.22
N ILE A 70 4.86 -5.86 -0.71
CA ILE A 70 5.98 -5.09 -1.24
C ILE A 70 5.48 -3.83 -1.94
N ALA A 71 4.46 -3.93 -2.80
CA ALA A 71 3.90 -2.77 -3.48
C ALA A 71 3.34 -1.72 -2.51
N THR A 72 2.72 -2.17 -1.40
CA THR A 72 2.22 -1.28 -0.35
C THR A 72 3.36 -0.55 0.36
N ALA A 73 4.44 -1.26 0.73
CA ALA A 73 5.62 -0.67 1.34
C ALA A 73 6.31 0.34 0.41
N LEU A 74 6.46 0.00 -0.87
CA LEU A 74 7.02 0.89 -1.89
C LEU A 74 6.16 2.15 -2.10
N LYS A 75 4.83 2.00 -2.09
CA LYS A 75 3.90 3.12 -2.16
C LYS A 75 4.06 4.06 -0.96
N ALA A 76 4.15 3.50 0.25
CA ALA A 76 4.39 4.27 1.47
C ALA A 76 5.73 5.03 1.44
N ALA A 77 6.75 4.46 0.80
CA ALA A 77 8.05 5.11 0.57
C ALA A 77 8.04 6.17 -0.55
N GLY A 78 6.91 6.39 -1.21
CA GLY A 78 6.80 7.37 -2.29
C GLY A 78 7.38 6.91 -3.64
N VAL A 79 7.58 5.61 -3.81
CA VAL A 79 8.10 5.06 -5.07
C VAL A 79 7.04 5.16 -6.16
N ALA A 80 7.39 5.73 -7.31
CA ALA A 80 6.52 5.76 -8.48
C ALA A 80 6.35 4.35 -9.06
N SER A 81 5.12 4.00 -9.48
CA SER A 81 4.78 2.68 -10.04
C SER A 81 5.13 1.50 -9.11
N PRO A 82 4.68 1.49 -7.85
CA PRO A 82 5.11 0.53 -6.83
C PRO A 82 4.80 -0.92 -7.21
N LYS A 83 3.70 -1.20 -7.90
CA LYS A 83 3.36 -2.56 -8.36
C LYS A 83 4.37 -3.12 -9.35
N ARG A 84 4.82 -2.29 -10.30
CA ARG A 84 5.85 -2.71 -11.25
C ARG A 84 7.13 -3.13 -10.53
N TRP A 85 7.61 -2.30 -9.62
CA TRP A 85 8.84 -2.60 -8.88
C TRP A 85 8.68 -3.78 -7.92
N ALA A 86 7.48 -3.98 -7.34
CA ALA A 86 7.20 -5.14 -6.53
C ALA A 86 7.30 -6.45 -7.33
N ALA A 87 6.76 -6.48 -8.55
CA ALA A 87 6.88 -7.62 -9.45
C ALA A 87 8.36 -7.95 -9.75
N GLU A 88 9.18 -6.94 -10.04
CA GLU A 88 10.63 -7.11 -10.27
C GLU A 88 11.33 -7.68 -9.04
N VAL A 89 10.99 -7.20 -7.83
CA VAL A 89 11.54 -7.73 -6.58
C VAL A 89 11.22 -9.21 -6.42
N VAL A 90 9.99 -9.62 -6.73
CA VAL A 90 9.56 -11.03 -6.65
C VAL A 90 10.25 -11.90 -7.70
N GLU A 91 10.43 -11.38 -8.91
CA GLU A 91 11.01 -12.11 -10.05
C GLU A 91 12.48 -12.49 -9.80
N TYR A 92 13.25 -11.60 -9.16
CA TYR A 92 14.68 -11.82 -8.96
C TYR A 92 15.04 -12.59 -7.69
N ARG A 93 14.08 -13.17 -6.98
CA ARG A 93 14.32 -14.04 -5.82
C ARG A 93 15.15 -15.28 -6.21
N PRO A 94 15.93 -15.86 -5.28
CA PRO A 94 16.18 -15.45 -3.90
C PRO A 94 17.29 -14.41 -3.76
N TYR A 95 17.22 -13.63 -2.68
CA TYR A 95 18.26 -12.70 -2.27
C TYR A 95 19.09 -13.31 -1.14
N PRO A 96 20.44 -13.22 -1.17
CA PRO A 96 21.28 -13.72 -0.09
C PRO A 96 20.98 -12.99 1.23
N LEU A 97 20.80 -13.72 2.32
CA LEU A 97 20.50 -13.15 3.65
C LEU A 97 21.60 -12.20 4.17
N GLY A 98 22.83 -12.37 3.70
CA GLY A 98 23.94 -11.48 4.04
C GLY A 98 24.01 -10.21 3.21
N ASP A 99 23.20 -10.08 2.17
CA ASP A 99 23.18 -8.91 1.28
C ASP A 99 22.21 -7.84 1.77
N LEU A 100 22.55 -7.20 2.88
CA LEU A 100 21.72 -6.15 3.49
C LEU A 100 21.47 -4.94 2.58
N ASN A 101 22.30 -4.77 1.55
CA ASN A 101 22.16 -3.69 0.57
C ASN A 101 21.38 -4.12 -0.68
N LEU A 102 20.94 -5.39 -0.73
CA LEU A 102 20.25 -5.95 -1.90
C LEU A 102 20.98 -5.65 -3.22
N ALA A 103 22.30 -5.90 -3.24
CA ALA A 103 23.17 -5.62 -4.38
C ALA A 103 22.66 -6.34 -5.64
N LYS A 104 22.23 -7.60 -5.52
CA LYS A 104 21.60 -8.35 -6.60
C LYS A 104 20.36 -7.64 -7.16
N LEU A 105 19.52 -7.09 -6.29
CA LEU A 105 18.34 -6.34 -6.72
C LEU A 105 18.74 -5.05 -7.44
N ARG A 106 19.69 -4.29 -6.87
CA ARG A 106 20.22 -3.05 -7.47
C ARG A 106 20.75 -3.29 -8.88
N GLU A 107 21.52 -4.36 -9.08
CA GLU A 107 22.06 -4.75 -10.39
C GLU A 107 20.96 -5.07 -11.39
N ASN A 108 19.93 -5.81 -10.98
CA ASN A 108 18.81 -6.13 -11.84
C ASN A 108 17.94 -4.91 -12.17
N LEU A 109 17.69 -4.04 -11.20
CA LEU A 109 16.95 -2.80 -11.43
C LEU A 109 17.70 -1.84 -12.36
N ALA A 110 19.04 -1.85 -12.36
CA ALA A 110 19.86 -1.01 -13.24
C ALA A 110 19.57 -1.23 -14.73
N LYS A 111 19.08 -2.41 -15.11
CA LYS A 111 18.67 -2.74 -16.49
C LYS A 111 17.55 -1.83 -17.01
N TYR A 112 16.72 -1.32 -16.10
CA TYR A 112 15.60 -0.41 -16.43
C TYR A 112 15.99 1.06 -16.36
N ASN A 113 17.24 1.35 -16.02
CA ASN A 113 17.79 2.70 -15.89
C ASN A 113 16.91 3.64 -15.01
N PRO A 114 16.43 3.20 -13.85
CA PRO A 114 15.67 4.06 -12.94
C PRO A 114 16.57 5.15 -12.36
N ALA A 115 15.95 6.23 -11.87
CA ALA A 115 16.69 7.23 -11.11
C ALA A 115 17.30 6.57 -9.85
N GLN A 116 18.54 6.93 -9.50
CA GLN A 116 19.24 6.38 -8.33
C GLN A 116 18.42 6.51 -7.06
N GLN A 117 17.75 7.65 -6.89
CA GLN A 117 16.84 7.87 -5.76
C GLN A 117 15.73 6.83 -5.68
N THR A 118 15.17 6.41 -6.81
CA THR A 118 14.12 5.37 -6.84
C THR A 118 14.67 4.03 -6.36
N VAL A 119 15.86 3.66 -6.78
CA VAL A 119 16.53 2.42 -6.32
C VAL A 119 16.79 2.47 -4.82
N ASP A 120 17.26 3.60 -4.30
CA ASP A 120 17.54 3.78 -2.89
C ASP A 120 16.27 3.71 -2.05
N GLN A 121 15.17 4.31 -2.52
CA GLN A 121 13.85 4.21 -1.88
C GLN A 121 13.36 2.75 -1.83
N ILE A 122 13.48 2.01 -2.94
CA ILE A 122 13.09 0.59 -2.99
C ILE A 122 13.86 -0.22 -1.96
N VAL A 123 15.19 -0.10 -1.95
CA VAL A 123 16.06 -0.86 -1.04
C VAL A 123 15.85 -0.45 0.42
N SER A 124 15.52 0.81 0.70
CA SER A 124 15.36 1.31 2.08
C SER A 124 14.23 0.63 2.85
N VAL A 125 13.21 0.13 2.15
CA VAL A 125 12.02 -0.53 2.74
C VAL A 125 12.05 -2.05 2.64
N LEU A 126 13.14 -2.63 2.11
CA LEU A 126 13.28 -4.06 1.93
C LEU A 126 14.40 -4.64 2.81
N LEU A 127 14.21 -5.91 3.19
CA LEU A 127 15.23 -6.77 3.80
C LEU A 127 15.37 -8.03 2.93
N PRO A 128 16.56 -8.62 2.85
CA PRO A 128 16.76 -9.88 2.13
C PRO A 128 16.01 -11.06 2.74
#